data_67302934fb4f4f37f49b93979ca3aa31
#
_entry.id   67302934fb4f4f37f49b93979ca3aa31
#
_cell.length_a   1.000
_cell.length_b   1.000
_cell.length_c   1.000
_cell.angle_alpha   90.00
_cell.angle_beta   90.00
_cell.angle_gamma   90.00
#
_symmetry.space_group_name_H-M   'P 1'
#
loop_
_entity.id
_entity.type
_entity.pdbx_description
1 polymer ?
#
loop_
_entity_poly.entity_id
_entity_poly.type
_entity_poly.pdbx_seq_one_letter_code
_entity_poly.pdbx_strand_id
1 'polypeptide(L)'
;MRETNSLTEKKTKPRLAAIEYIRGISMMGVIGIHVGSQYLENTAANIDLVALFEVATRFSVPIFFFISAFGLFYNLDLKEPFDFRYFLKRRFKTVLIPYLVWSFFYLIHDGLLYGVGFPDPLHLLSILFFGNAKYQLYFLVILLWFYLLMPLWIIIVKKMSKMSLAWLLLAQLAFDYWSSFSTSFNIFVYGLPDTSWLKPFLLYRLNYWVMHYVFIFILGGYLAVHIDKFMHFMKSNRNFIVVFFYISLFSLLAYYYALIYRTGYTAMEAINTAHQLSPAGIFYTLMASIFFFTIFTYQKYPAIFNPLLHILGKHSYFAYLAHPIAITYLALLLKHYDYIMTAPIAIFFYFATLLIAMLMAIACRKIGNCYPLLNELTIGVYPKRK
;
A
#
# COMPACT_ATOMS: atom_id res chain seq x y z
N MET A 1 -31.54 -38.21 28.69
CA MET A 1 -30.91 -36.91 28.85
C MET A 1 -30.25 -36.56 27.51
N ARG A 2 -30.84 -35.66 26.77
CA ARG A 2 -30.24 -35.13 25.51
C ARG A 2 -29.37 -33.94 25.88
N GLU A 3 -28.05 -34.10 25.75
CA GLU A 3 -27.13 -32.97 25.84
C GLU A 3 -27.36 -32.06 24.62
N THR A 4 -27.91 -30.90 24.91
CA THR A 4 -28.03 -29.80 23.94
C THR A 4 -26.63 -29.20 23.79
N ASN A 5 -25.93 -29.60 22.72
CA ASN A 5 -24.74 -28.92 22.22
C ASN A 5 -25.11 -27.48 21.85
N SER A 6 -24.92 -26.55 22.76
CA SER A 6 -24.93 -25.12 22.49
C SER A 6 -23.67 -24.78 21.69
N LEU A 7 -23.77 -24.82 20.38
CA LEU A 7 -22.83 -24.17 19.48
C LEU A 7 -22.85 -22.68 19.81
N THR A 8 -21.87 -22.24 20.59
CA THR A 8 -21.65 -20.82 20.86
C THR A 8 -21.42 -20.12 19.54
N GLU A 9 -22.42 -19.43 19.01
CA GLU A 9 -22.29 -18.53 17.87
C GLU A 9 -21.12 -17.58 18.12
N LYS A 10 -20.04 -17.72 17.34
CA LYS A 10 -18.90 -16.80 17.36
C LYS A 10 -19.44 -15.42 17.01
N LYS A 11 -19.66 -14.54 18.00
CA LYS A 11 -20.06 -13.15 17.79
C LYS A 11 -19.07 -12.50 16.83
N THR A 12 -19.48 -12.26 15.62
CA THR A 12 -18.68 -11.51 14.64
C THR A 12 -18.51 -10.07 15.13
N LYS A 13 -17.26 -9.61 15.27
CA LYS A 13 -16.99 -8.23 15.69
C LYS A 13 -17.58 -7.24 14.66
N PRO A 14 -18.07 -6.08 15.09
CA PRO A 14 -18.65 -5.08 14.20
C PRO A 14 -17.63 -4.61 13.16
N ARG A 15 -18.11 -4.35 11.93
CA ARG A 15 -17.26 -3.84 10.85
C ARG A 15 -16.85 -2.41 11.12
N LEU A 16 -15.56 -2.12 11.10
CA LEU A 16 -15.02 -0.78 11.26
C LEU A 16 -14.94 -0.07 9.91
N ALA A 17 -15.82 0.90 9.67
CA ALA A 17 -15.85 1.68 8.43
C ALA A 17 -14.51 2.40 8.15
N ALA A 18 -13.80 2.81 9.20
CA ALA A 18 -12.49 3.45 9.08
C ALA A 18 -11.50 2.64 8.24
N ILE A 19 -11.48 1.30 8.37
CA ILE A 19 -10.60 0.43 7.57
C ILE A 19 -10.91 0.56 6.06
N GLU A 20 -12.19 0.61 5.72
CA GLU A 20 -12.63 0.73 4.33
C GLU A 20 -12.29 2.11 3.76
N TYR A 21 -12.54 3.16 4.53
CA TYR A 21 -12.26 4.54 4.12
C TYR A 21 -10.76 4.80 3.95
N ILE A 22 -9.93 4.29 4.87
CA ILE A 22 -8.46 4.37 4.73
C ILE A 22 -8.00 3.67 3.46
N ARG A 23 -8.54 2.49 3.11
CA ARG A 23 -8.22 1.83 1.84
C ARG A 23 -8.54 2.71 0.63
N GLY A 24 -9.67 3.41 0.66
CA GLY A 24 -10.07 4.32 -0.40
C GLY A 24 -9.09 5.47 -0.59
N ILE A 25 -8.77 6.21 0.48
CA ILE A 25 -7.82 7.34 0.40
C ILE A 25 -6.39 6.89 0.07
N SER A 26 -5.98 5.72 0.56
CA SER A 26 -4.65 5.18 0.25
C SER A 26 -4.54 4.79 -1.22
N MET A 27 -5.59 4.23 -1.82
CA MET A 27 -5.64 3.96 -3.26
C MET A 27 -5.54 5.27 -4.06
N MET A 28 -6.25 6.34 -3.64
CA MET A 28 -6.12 7.65 -4.26
C MET A 28 -4.69 8.20 -4.18
N GLY A 29 -4.03 8.05 -3.03
CA GLY A 29 -2.65 8.48 -2.86
C GLY A 29 -1.67 7.66 -3.72
N VAL A 30 -1.86 6.34 -3.85
CA VAL A 30 -1.04 5.52 -4.77
C VAL A 30 -1.20 5.98 -6.22
N ILE A 31 -2.42 6.29 -6.66
CA ILE A 31 -2.64 6.88 -8.00
C ILE A 31 -1.91 8.22 -8.11
N GLY A 32 -1.94 9.05 -7.05
CA GLY A 32 -1.19 10.31 -6.98
C GLY A 32 0.30 10.12 -7.21
N ILE A 33 0.94 9.18 -6.51
CA ILE A 33 2.36 8.83 -6.69
C ILE A 33 2.65 8.49 -8.16
N HIS A 34 1.87 7.64 -8.79
CA HIS A 34 2.15 7.19 -10.15
C HIS A 34 1.83 8.24 -11.21
N VAL A 35 0.87 9.12 -10.97
CA VAL A 35 0.65 10.31 -11.81
C VAL A 35 1.78 11.33 -11.61
N GLY A 36 2.25 11.51 -10.39
CA GLY A 36 3.41 12.34 -10.07
C GLY A 36 4.67 11.86 -10.79
N SER A 37 4.93 10.56 -10.78
CA SER A 37 6.05 9.96 -11.50
C SER A 37 5.94 10.21 -13.02
N GLN A 38 4.74 10.10 -13.61
CA GLN A 38 4.52 10.42 -15.01
C GLN A 38 4.71 11.91 -15.31
N TYR A 39 4.30 12.78 -14.38
CA TYR A 39 4.49 14.24 -14.51
C TYR A 39 5.95 14.65 -14.42
N LEU A 40 6.76 13.95 -13.63
CA LEU A 40 8.19 14.20 -13.48
C LEU A 40 9.02 13.92 -14.75
N GLU A 41 8.50 13.17 -15.70
CA GLU A 41 9.16 12.96 -17.00
C GLU A 41 9.22 14.26 -17.84
N ASN A 42 8.46 15.31 -17.45
CA ASN A 42 8.54 16.61 -18.12
C ASN A 42 9.67 17.47 -17.57
N THR A 43 10.39 18.13 -18.44
CA THR A 43 11.56 18.97 -18.12
C THR A 43 11.22 20.20 -17.25
N ALA A 44 9.98 20.64 -17.24
CA ALA A 44 9.48 21.81 -16.48
C ALA A 44 8.44 21.43 -15.43
N ALA A 45 8.63 20.30 -14.75
CA ALA A 45 7.69 19.87 -13.71
C ALA A 45 7.67 20.86 -12.54
N ASN A 46 6.47 21.27 -12.12
CA ASN A 46 6.29 22.13 -10.96
C ASN A 46 6.57 21.34 -9.68
N ILE A 47 7.57 21.78 -8.91
CA ILE A 47 8.07 21.10 -7.71
C ILE A 47 7.02 21.03 -6.59
N ASP A 48 6.10 22.00 -6.51
CA ASP A 48 5.05 22.00 -5.49
C ASP A 48 3.97 20.98 -5.82
N LEU A 49 3.62 20.80 -7.09
CA LEU A 49 2.70 19.76 -7.54
C LEU A 49 3.32 18.36 -7.36
N VAL A 50 4.62 18.24 -7.60
CA VAL A 50 5.38 17.01 -7.30
C VAL A 50 5.36 16.72 -5.79
N ALA A 51 5.57 17.75 -4.94
CA ALA A 51 5.46 17.59 -3.49
C ALA A 51 4.07 17.08 -3.08
N LEU A 52 3.00 17.55 -3.70
CA LEU A 52 1.64 17.11 -3.43
C LEU A 52 1.43 15.64 -3.86
N PHE A 53 1.80 15.29 -5.10
CA PHE A 53 1.54 13.96 -5.65
C PHE A 53 2.49 12.89 -5.13
N GLU A 54 3.77 13.21 -4.95
CA GLU A 54 4.79 12.22 -4.62
C GLU A 54 5.14 12.20 -3.13
N VAL A 55 5.19 13.35 -2.46
CA VAL A 55 5.66 13.42 -1.07
C VAL A 55 4.50 13.33 -0.08
N ALA A 56 3.48 14.16 -0.23
CA ALA A 56 2.34 14.16 0.68
C ALA A 56 1.51 12.87 0.65
N THR A 57 1.61 12.08 -0.43
CA THR A 57 0.91 10.79 -0.58
C THR A 57 1.76 9.57 -0.16
N ARG A 58 3.01 9.76 0.26
CA ARG A 58 3.94 8.65 0.61
C ARG A 58 3.44 7.73 1.74
N PHE A 59 2.54 8.18 2.60
CA PHE A 59 1.90 7.33 3.60
C PHE A 59 1.09 6.18 2.99
N SER A 60 0.69 6.28 1.72
CA SER A 60 -0.34 5.44 1.10
C SER A 60 0.02 3.96 1.03
N VAL A 61 1.26 3.62 0.71
CA VAL A 61 1.70 2.23 0.64
C VAL A 61 1.85 1.61 2.04
N PRO A 62 2.59 2.23 2.99
CA PRO A 62 2.75 1.62 4.31
C PRO A 62 1.45 1.51 5.11
N ILE A 63 0.51 2.43 4.94
CA ILE A 63 -0.77 2.39 5.67
C ILE A 63 -1.64 1.19 5.22
N PHE A 64 -1.47 0.68 4.01
CA PHE A 64 -2.12 -0.56 3.59
C PHE A 64 -1.64 -1.76 4.42
N PHE A 65 -0.36 -1.81 4.78
CA PHE A 65 0.15 -2.86 5.68
C PHE A 65 -0.41 -2.69 7.09
N PHE A 66 -0.50 -1.46 7.58
CA PHE A 66 -1.13 -1.14 8.87
C PHE A 66 -2.57 -1.65 8.93
N ILE A 67 -3.43 -1.24 7.98
CA ILE A 67 -4.85 -1.65 7.99
C ILE A 67 -5.04 -3.12 7.67
N SER A 68 -4.15 -3.73 6.90
CA SER A 68 -4.18 -5.18 6.65
C SER A 68 -3.91 -5.95 7.93
N ALA A 69 -2.84 -5.60 8.66
CA ALA A 69 -2.56 -6.17 9.96
C ALA A 69 -3.69 -5.90 10.96
N PHE A 70 -4.14 -4.64 11.05
CA PHE A 70 -5.24 -4.28 11.93
C PHE A 70 -6.49 -5.15 11.68
N GLY A 71 -6.92 -5.25 10.43
CA GLY A 71 -8.08 -6.07 10.06
C GLY A 71 -7.90 -7.56 10.32
N LEU A 72 -6.68 -8.09 10.17
CA LEU A 72 -6.34 -9.48 10.49
C LEU A 72 -6.43 -9.75 11.99
N PHE A 73 -5.72 -8.97 12.79
CA PHE A 73 -5.66 -9.16 14.24
C PHE A 73 -6.97 -8.77 14.94
N TYR A 74 -7.73 -7.81 14.41
CA TYR A 74 -9.04 -7.46 14.93
C TYR A 74 -10.03 -8.63 14.89
N ASN A 75 -9.96 -9.47 13.85
CA ASN A 75 -10.84 -10.63 13.68
C ASN A 75 -10.25 -11.93 14.23
N LEU A 76 -9.01 -11.91 14.71
CA LEU A 76 -8.33 -13.08 15.24
C LEU A 76 -8.59 -13.19 16.76
N ASP A 77 -8.98 -14.37 17.22
CA ASP A 77 -8.93 -14.69 18.64
C ASP A 77 -7.56 -15.27 18.98
N LEU A 78 -6.77 -14.50 19.71
CA LEU A 78 -5.41 -14.91 20.09
C LEU A 78 -5.37 -16.04 21.13
N LYS A 79 -6.50 -16.37 21.77
CA LYS A 79 -6.60 -17.47 22.74
C LYS A 79 -6.80 -18.82 22.06
N GLU A 80 -7.40 -18.80 20.88
CA GLU A 80 -7.66 -20.00 20.09
C GLU A 80 -6.44 -20.41 19.24
N PRO A 81 -6.28 -21.71 18.93
CA PRO A 81 -5.28 -22.17 17.99
C PRO A 81 -5.46 -21.54 16.60
N PHE A 82 -4.37 -21.09 16.01
CA PHE A 82 -4.40 -20.48 14.69
C PHE A 82 -4.29 -21.55 13.59
N ASP A 83 -5.38 -21.73 12.82
CA ASP A 83 -5.35 -22.60 11.64
C ASP A 83 -4.65 -21.90 10.47
N PHE A 84 -3.33 -22.08 10.42
CA PHE A 84 -2.49 -21.47 9.39
C PHE A 84 -2.81 -22.00 7.98
N ARG A 85 -3.16 -23.29 7.83
CA ARG A 85 -3.46 -23.88 6.51
C ARG A 85 -4.72 -23.28 5.93
N TYR A 86 -5.80 -23.17 6.72
CA TYR A 86 -7.04 -22.53 6.30
C TYR A 86 -6.83 -21.05 5.98
N PHE A 87 -6.10 -20.34 6.83
CA PHE A 87 -5.75 -18.93 6.62
C PHE A 87 -5.01 -18.76 5.30
N LEU A 88 -3.95 -19.51 5.07
CA LEU A 88 -3.11 -19.39 3.88
C LEU A 88 -3.88 -19.74 2.60
N LYS A 89 -4.67 -20.82 2.61
CA LYS A 89 -5.57 -21.18 1.49
C LYS A 89 -6.52 -20.06 1.12
N ARG A 90 -7.07 -19.38 2.13
CA ARG A 90 -7.97 -18.23 1.92
C ARG A 90 -7.23 -17.04 1.34
N ARG A 91 -6.01 -16.74 1.85
CA ARG A 91 -5.21 -15.60 1.36
C ARG A 91 -4.67 -15.84 -0.04
N PHE A 92 -4.28 -17.03 -0.37
CA PHE A 92 -3.89 -17.39 -1.73
C PHE A 92 -5.03 -17.14 -2.71
N LYS A 93 -6.23 -17.60 -2.40
CA LYS A 93 -7.40 -17.33 -3.24
C LYS A 93 -7.71 -15.85 -3.41
N THR A 94 -7.56 -15.05 -2.34
CA THR A 94 -7.99 -13.64 -2.36
C THR A 94 -6.90 -12.67 -2.79
N VAL A 95 -5.62 -13.06 -2.80
CA VAL A 95 -4.49 -12.18 -3.12
C VAL A 95 -3.57 -12.78 -4.18
N LEU A 96 -3.11 -14.04 -4.01
CA LEU A 96 -2.15 -14.65 -4.94
C LEU A 96 -2.77 -14.87 -6.33
N ILE A 97 -4.01 -15.38 -6.41
CA ILE A 97 -4.67 -15.60 -7.71
C ILE A 97 -4.86 -14.26 -8.46
N PRO A 98 -5.47 -13.21 -7.88
CA PRO A 98 -5.52 -11.90 -8.52
C PRO A 98 -4.14 -11.35 -8.90
N TYR A 99 -3.13 -11.50 -8.02
CA TYR A 99 -1.77 -11.09 -8.31
C TYR A 99 -1.23 -11.74 -9.59
N LEU A 100 -1.34 -13.07 -9.71
CA LEU A 100 -0.88 -13.79 -10.90
C LEU A 100 -1.67 -13.39 -12.15
N VAL A 101 -3.01 -13.31 -12.06
CA VAL A 101 -3.87 -12.91 -13.17
C VAL A 101 -3.47 -11.52 -13.69
N TRP A 102 -3.30 -10.53 -12.79
CA TRP A 102 -2.88 -9.18 -13.18
C TRP A 102 -1.44 -9.13 -13.68
N SER A 103 -0.53 -9.95 -13.13
CA SER A 103 0.85 -10.04 -13.62
C SER A 103 0.90 -10.54 -15.06
N PHE A 104 0.21 -11.65 -15.36
CA PHE A 104 0.12 -12.15 -16.74
C PHE A 104 -0.62 -11.19 -17.67
N PHE A 105 -1.68 -10.55 -17.18
CA PHE A 105 -2.37 -9.53 -17.97
C PHE A 105 -1.44 -8.40 -18.39
N TYR A 106 -0.63 -7.84 -17.45
CA TYR A 106 0.30 -6.78 -17.78
C TYR A 106 1.44 -7.21 -18.68
N LEU A 107 1.98 -8.41 -18.51
CA LEU A 107 3.01 -8.96 -19.39
C LEU A 107 2.51 -9.09 -20.83
N ILE A 108 1.29 -9.58 -21.00
CA ILE A 108 0.67 -9.71 -22.34
C ILE A 108 0.32 -8.33 -22.90
N HIS A 109 -0.32 -7.47 -22.11
CA HIS A 109 -0.72 -6.12 -22.50
C HIS A 109 0.49 -5.29 -22.96
N ASP A 110 1.55 -5.24 -22.14
CA ASP A 110 2.73 -4.45 -22.44
C ASP A 110 3.53 -5.09 -23.61
N GLY A 111 3.53 -6.41 -23.71
CA GLY A 111 4.08 -7.14 -24.87
C GLY A 111 3.40 -6.76 -26.17
N LEU A 112 2.08 -6.71 -26.20
CA LEU A 112 1.30 -6.31 -27.38
C LEU A 112 1.44 -4.81 -27.71
N LEU A 113 1.49 -3.96 -26.65
CA LEU A 113 1.51 -2.51 -26.83
C LEU A 113 2.88 -1.98 -27.27
N TYR A 114 3.95 -2.55 -26.73
CA TYR A 114 5.32 -2.08 -26.93
C TYR A 114 6.16 -3.03 -27.81
N GLY A 115 5.61 -4.14 -28.29
CA GLY A 115 6.32 -5.11 -29.10
C GLY A 115 7.39 -5.91 -28.33
N VAL A 116 7.32 -5.94 -27.01
CA VAL A 116 8.26 -6.68 -26.17
C VAL A 116 7.85 -8.16 -26.12
N GLY A 117 8.79 -9.06 -26.41
CA GLY A 117 8.55 -10.49 -26.34
C GLY A 117 8.18 -10.97 -24.94
N PHE A 118 7.46 -12.09 -24.84
CA PHE A 118 7.16 -12.71 -23.55
C PHE A 118 8.46 -13.22 -22.90
N PRO A 119 8.67 -13.02 -21.59
CA PRO A 119 9.91 -13.41 -20.92
C PRO A 119 10.12 -14.93 -20.92
N ASP A 120 11.37 -15.36 -20.97
CA ASP A 120 11.72 -16.77 -20.76
C ASP A 120 11.33 -17.25 -19.35
N PRO A 121 11.24 -18.59 -19.10
CA PRO A 121 10.72 -19.11 -17.83
C PRO A 121 11.48 -18.65 -16.58
N LEU A 122 12.80 -18.49 -16.65
CA LEU A 122 13.59 -18.06 -15.50
C LEU A 122 13.37 -16.57 -15.20
N HIS A 123 13.34 -15.75 -16.24
CA HIS A 123 13.03 -14.33 -16.13
C HIS A 123 11.58 -14.12 -15.64
N LEU A 124 10.62 -14.88 -16.17
CA LEU A 124 9.23 -14.87 -15.69
C LEU A 124 9.13 -15.18 -14.18
N LEU A 125 9.86 -16.19 -13.72
CA LEU A 125 9.89 -16.54 -12.29
C LEU A 125 10.44 -15.37 -11.46
N SER A 126 11.51 -14.71 -11.92
CA SER A 126 12.07 -13.52 -11.29
C SER A 126 11.06 -12.37 -11.24
N ILE A 127 10.39 -12.08 -12.36
CA ILE A 127 9.33 -11.04 -12.43
C ILE A 127 8.22 -11.32 -11.41
N LEU A 128 7.74 -12.56 -11.34
CA LEU A 128 6.68 -12.93 -10.41
C LEU A 128 7.16 -12.95 -8.96
N PHE A 129 8.42 -13.29 -8.69
CA PHE A 129 8.96 -13.29 -7.34
C PHE A 129 9.14 -11.89 -6.76
N PHE A 130 9.59 -10.92 -7.58
CA PHE A 130 9.82 -9.53 -7.16
C PHE A 130 8.62 -8.61 -7.38
N GLY A 131 7.58 -9.06 -8.08
CA GLY A 131 6.40 -8.24 -8.40
C GLY A 131 6.63 -7.22 -9.51
N ASN A 132 7.55 -7.50 -10.44
CA ASN A 132 8.02 -6.57 -11.47
C ASN A 132 7.21 -6.60 -12.78
N ALA A 133 6.10 -7.37 -12.84
CA ALA A 133 5.26 -7.37 -14.03
C ALA A 133 4.60 -5.99 -14.29
N LYS A 134 4.37 -5.20 -13.25
CA LYS A 134 3.99 -3.78 -13.30
C LYS A 134 4.34 -3.12 -11.96
N TYR A 135 4.68 -1.85 -11.98
CA TYR A 135 5.28 -1.11 -10.89
C TYR A 135 4.52 -1.13 -9.55
N GLN A 136 3.21 -1.33 -9.53
CA GLN A 136 2.43 -1.42 -8.28
C GLN A 136 2.39 -2.83 -7.68
N LEU A 137 2.70 -3.87 -8.45
CA LEU A 137 2.45 -5.26 -8.03
C LEU A 137 3.39 -5.77 -6.93
N TYR A 138 4.57 -5.15 -6.75
CA TYR A 138 5.50 -5.49 -5.68
C TYR A 138 4.87 -5.46 -4.28
N PHE A 139 3.91 -4.54 -4.06
CA PHE A 139 3.18 -4.45 -2.78
C PHE A 139 2.45 -5.75 -2.44
N LEU A 140 1.86 -6.42 -3.44
CA LEU A 140 1.18 -7.70 -3.20
C LEU A 140 2.15 -8.81 -2.84
N VAL A 141 3.38 -8.78 -3.38
CA VAL A 141 4.45 -9.71 -3.00
C VAL A 141 4.82 -9.52 -1.53
N ILE A 142 5.04 -8.28 -1.08
CA ILE A 142 5.31 -7.99 0.34
C ILE A 142 4.14 -8.46 1.21
N LEU A 143 2.90 -8.22 0.79
CA LEU A 143 1.72 -8.64 1.53
C LEU A 143 1.61 -10.18 1.65
N LEU A 144 1.98 -10.91 0.59
CA LEU A 144 2.05 -12.38 0.60
C LEU A 144 3.12 -12.87 1.58
N TRP A 145 4.29 -12.22 1.65
CA TRP A 145 5.31 -12.51 2.65
C TRP A 145 4.81 -12.29 4.08
N PHE A 146 4.07 -11.20 4.34
CA PHE A 146 3.43 -11.00 5.65
C PHE A 146 2.44 -12.13 5.99
N TYR A 147 1.72 -12.66 5.01
CA TYR A 147 0.82 -13.78 5.25
C TYR A 147 1.54 -15.10 5.51
N LEU A 148 2.63 -15.37 4.79
CA LEU A 148 3.47 -16.56 5.04
C LEU A 148 4.08 -16.54 6.44
N LEU A 149 4.46 -15.36 6.92
CA LEU A 149 5.06 -15.17 8.23
C LEU A 149 4.02 -14.93 9.35
N MET A 150 2.71 -15.11 9.08
CA MET A 150 1.64 -14.82 10.04
C MET A 150 1.80 -15.51 11.40
N PRO A 151 2.23 -16.80 11.51
CA PRO A 151 2.48 -17.43 12.80
C PRO A 151 3.52 -16.68 13.65
N LEU A 152 4.59 -16.19 13.00
CA LEU A 152 5.62 -15.38 13.67
C LEU A 152 5.03 -14.05 14.19
N TRP A 153 4.25 -13.36 13.38
CA TRP A 153 3.62 -12.09 13.78
C TRP A 153 2.65 -12.26 14.93
N ILE A 154 1.91 -13.36 14.99
CA ILE A 154 1.03 -13.68 16.11
C ILE A 154 1.85 -13.80 17.40
N ILE A 155 2.97 -14.50 17.39
CA ILE A 155 3.85 -14.67 18.56
C ILE A 155 4.40 -13.32 19.00
N ILE A 156 4.87 -12.51 18.06
CA ILE A 156 5.42 -11.17 18.34
C ILE A 156 4.35 -10.26 18.93
N VAL A 157 3.18 -10.13 18.30
CA VAL A 157 2.10 -9.25 18.76
C VAL A 157 1.56 -9.68 20.13
N LYS A 158 1.46 -10.98 20.42
CA LYS A 158 1.06 -11.48 21.74
C LYS A 158 1.99 -11.01 22.87
N LYS A 159 3.30 -10.91 22.58
CA LYS A 159 4.31 -10.52 23.58
C LYS A 159 4.64 -9.03 23.54
N MET A 160 4.06 -8.27 22.59
CA MET A 160 4.40 -6.86 22.36
C MET A 160 3.93 -5.98 23.53
N SER A 161 4.84 -5.16 24.03
CA SER A 161 4.58 -4.08 24.97
C SER A 161 4.76 -2.72 24.30
N LYS A 162 4.33 -1.63 24.98
CA LYS A 162 4.60 -0.27 24.48
C LYS A 162 6.10 0.01 24.34
N MET A 163 6.91 -0.47 25.30
CA MET A 163 8.37 -0.31 25.27
C MET A 163 8.99 -1.11 24.12
N SER A 164 8.57 -2.36 23.92
CA SER A 164 9.03 -3.19 22.81
C SER A 164 8.66 -2.58 21.45
N LEU A 165 7.49 -1.94 21.35
CA LEU A 165 7.06 -1.24 20.14
C LEU A 165 7.93 0.00 19.86
N ALA A 166 8.35 0.74 20.90
CA ALA A 166 9.27 1.85 20.75
C ALA A 166 10.67 1.38 20.29
N TRP A 167 11.19 0.29 20.85
CA TRP A 167 12.43 -0.31 20.39
C TRP A 167 12.33 -0.83 18.96
N LEU A 168 11.19 -1.41 18.57
CA LEU A 168 10.96 -1.84 17.20
C LEU A 168 10.94 -0.66 16.22
N LEU A 169 10.37 0.50 16.63
CA LEU A 169 10.43 1.72 15.83
C LEU A 169 11.88 2.19 15.62
N LEU A 170 12.68 2.22 16.69
CA LEU A 170 14.09 2.60 16.59
C LEU A 170 14.89 1.63 15.72
N ALA A 171 14.65 0.34 15.86
CA ALA A 171 15.26 -0.67 15.00
C ALA A 171 14.84 -0.51 13.54
N GLN A 172 13.57 -0.20 13.27
CA GLN A 172 13.08 0.09 11.92
C GLN A 172 13.76 1.32 11.32
N LEU A 173 13.86 2.41 12.08
CA LEU A 173 14.55 3.63 11.64
C LEU A 173 16.02 3.36 11.30
N ALA A 174 16.73 2.63 12.15
CA ALA A 174 18.12 2.26 11.93
C ALA A 174 18.31 1.36 10.70
N PHE A 175 17.44 0.36 10.56
CA PHE A 175 17.47 -0.58 9.43
C PHE A 175 17.16 0.14 8.10
N ASP A 176 16.10 0.95 8.06
CA ASP A 176 15.71 1.65 6.84
C ASP A 176 16.75 2.72 6.46
N TYR A 177 17.31 3.42 7.44
CA TYR A 177 18.40 4.34 7.19
C TYR A 177 19.64 3.65 6.61
N TRP A 178 20.05 2.53 7.21
CA TRP A 178 21.19 1.74 6.72
C TRP A 178 20.92 1.20 5.31
N SER A 179 19.79 0.55 5.08
CA SER A 179 19.50 -0.12 3.81
C SER A 179 19.26 0.84 2.65
N SER A 180 18.73 2.04 2.93
CA SER A 180 18.40 3.04 1.91
C SER A 180 19.54 4.03 1.65
N PHE A 181 20.20 4.51 2.71
CA PHE A 181 21.10 5.67 2.63
C PHE A 181 22.59 5.34 2.88
N SER A 182 22.95 4.11 3.26
CA SER A 182 24.37 3.75 3.44
C SER A 182 25.10 3.72 2.09
N THR A 183 26.01 4.66 1.89
CA THR A 183 26.82 4.76 0.67
C THR A 183 27.64 3.48 0.45
N SER A 184 28.29 2.94 1.49
CA SER A 184 29.08 1.71 1.40
C SER A 184 28.23 0.50 1.03
N PHE A 185 27.02 0.39 1.57
CA PHE A 185 26.10 -0.67 1.21
C PHE A 185 25.59 -0.53 -0.22
N ASN A 186 25.27 0.67 -0.66
CA ASN A 186 24.85 0.94 -2.05
C ASN A 186 25.99 0.61 -3.04
N ILE A 187 27.23 1.05 -2.76
CA ILE A 187 28.40 0.71 -3.58
C ILE A 187 28.58 -0.82 -3.66
N PHE A 188 28.45 -1.53 -2.55
CA PHE A 188 28.52 -2.97 -2.53
C PHE A 188 27.45 -3.61 -3.43
N VAL A 189 26.18 -3.18 -3.30
CA VAL A 189 25.06 -3.74 -4.07
C VAL A 189 25.23 -3.50 -5.57
N TYR A 190 25.54 -2.28 -5.97
CA TYR A 190 25.71 -1.91 -7.38
C TYR A 190 26.99 -2.51 -7.99
N GLY A 191 28.03 -2.75 -7.17
CA GLY A 191 29.27 -3.38 -7.59
C GLY A 191 29.22 -4.90 -7.75
N LEU A 192 28.12 -5.55 -7.36
CA LEU A 192 27.96 -6.99 -7.57
C LEU A 192 27.89 -7.32 -9.06
N PRO A 193 28.53 -8.42 -9.53
CA PRO A 193 28.41 -8.89 -10.91
C PRO A 193 26.95 -9.18 -11.31
N ASP A 194 26.59 -8.93 -12.56
CA ASP A 194 25.22 -9.21 -13.06
C ASP A 194 24.89 -10.70 -13.04
N THR A 195 25.91 -11.56 -13.06
CA THR A 195 25.77 -13.02 -12.92
C THR A 195 25.50 -13.48 -11.50
N SER A 196 25.63 -12.59 -10.50
CA SER A 196 25.39 -12.94 -9.11
C SER A 196 23.91 -13.10 -8.81
N TRP A 197 23.52 -14.27 -8.30
CA TRP A 197 22.16 -14.52 -7.84
C TRP A 197 21.74 -13.60 -6.67
N LEU A 198 22.68 -13.06 -5.91
CA LEU A 198 22.43 -12.16 -4.79
C LEU A 198 22.06 -10.74 -5.26
N LYS A 199 22.58 -10.32 -6.43
CA LYS A 199 22.36 -8.96 -6.94
C LYS A 199 20.88 -8.57 -7.05
N PRO A 200 20.00 -9.36 -7.68
CA PRO A 200 18.57 -9.01 -7.76
C PRO A 200 17.92 -8.85 -6.37
N PHE A 201 18.25 -9.74 -5.40
CA PHE A 201 17.70 -9.66 -4.04
C PHE A 201 18.08 -8.38 -3.31
N LEU A 202 19.30 -7.89 -3.52
CA LEU A 202 19.77 -6.65 -2.90
C LEU A 202 19.36 -5.42 -3.71
N LEU A 203 19.33 -5.51 -5.04
CA LEU A 203 18.95 -4.41 -5.92
C LEU A 203 17.50 -3.99 -5.70
N TYR A 204 16.59 -4.96 -5.65
CA TYR A 204 15.16 -4.70 -5.42
C TYR A 204 14.78 -4.58 -3.95
N ARG A 205 15.73 -4.57 -2.99
CA ARG A 205 15.48 -4.59 -1.55
C ARG A 205 14.42 -3.57 -1.09
N LEU A 206 14.49 -2.34 -1.58
CA LEU A 206 13.59 -1.26 -1.17
C LEU A 206 12.13 -1.48 -1.63
N ASN A 207 11.93 -2.34 -2.64
CA ASN A 207 10.61 -2.62 -3.20
C ASN A 207 9.98 -3.87 -2.57
N TYR A 208 10.71 -4.94 -2.27
CA TYR A 208 10.08 -6.21 -1.89
C TYR A 208 10.44 -6.73 -0.50
N TRP A 209 11.40 -6.13 0.22
CA TRP A 209 11.74 -6.61 1.57
C TRP A 209 10.64 -6.26 2.58
N VAL A 210 10.08 -7.30 3.18
CA VAL A 210 9.12 -7.21 4.30
C VAL A 210 9.66 -6.38 5.45
N MET A 211 10.98 -6.44 5.69
CA MET A 211 11.66 -5.78 6.81
C MET A 211 11.40 -4.27 6.87
N HIS A 212 11.19 -3.62 5.73
CA HIS A 212 10.88 -2.18 5.66
C HIS A 212 9.51 -1.81 6.24
N TYR A 213 8.61 -2.77 6.43
CA TYR A 213 7.23 -2.51 6.87
C TYR A 213 6.85 -3.30 8.12
N VAL A 214 7.81 -3.94 8.81
CA VAL A 214 7.55 -4.76 10.01
C VAL A 214 6.96 -3.90 11.12
N PHE A 215 7.54 -2.73 11.40
CA PHE A 215 7.04 -1.87 12.46
C PHE A 215 5.57 -1.47 12.24
N ILE A 216 5.24 -0.97 11.05
CA ILE A 216 3.89 -0.48 10.76
C ILE A 216 2.86 -1.63 10.75
N PHE A 217 3.25 -2.83 10.32
CA PHE A 217 2.41 -4.03 10.36
C PHE A 217 2.16 -4.47 11.82
N ILE A 218 3.22 -4.57 12.62
CA ILE A 218 3.11 -4.94 14.05
C ILE A 218 2.31 -3.90 14.84
N LEU A 219 2.50 -2.61 14.55
CA LEU A 219 1.70 -1.53 15.13
C LEU A 219 0.20 -1.75 14.86
N GLY A 220 -0.17 -2.03 13.61
CA GLY A 220 -1.56 -2.33 13.25
C GLY A 220 -2.12 -3.52 14.04
N GLY A 221 -1.36 -4.61 14.14
CA GLY A 221 -1.73 -5.77 14.93
C GLY A 221 -1.86 -5.48 16.43
N TYR A 222 -0.88 -4.76 17.00
CA TYR A 222 -0.88 -4.37 18.41
C TYR A 222 -2.09 -3.50 18.78
N LEU A 223 -2.40 -2.48 17.97
CA LEU A 223 -3.53 -1.60 18.19
C LEU A 223 -4.87 -2.32 18.03
N ALA A 224 -4.97 -3.28 17.11
CA ALA A 224 -6.16 -4.10 16.94
C ALA A 224 -6.43 -5.03 18.14
N VAL A 225 -5.38 -5.62 18.73
CA VAL A 225 -5.47 -6.45 19.93
C VAL A 225 -5.87 -5.60 21.15
N HIS A 226 -5.41 -4.36 21.20
CA HIS A 226 -5.70 -3.41 22.29
C HIS A 226 -6.74 -2.35 21.87
N ILE A 227 -7.76 -2.76 21.11
CA ILE A 227 -8.71 -1.83 20.47
C ILE A 227 -9.37 -0.86 21.44
N ASP A 228 -9.78 -1.32 22.64
CA ASP A 228 -10.44 -0.46 23.62
C ASP A 228 -9.51 0.63 24.15
N LYS A 229 -8.23 0.29 24.40
CA LYS A 229 -7.21 1.27 24.81
C LYS A 229 -6.90 2.24 23.67
N PHE A 230 -6.88 1.75 22.44
CA PHE A 230 -6.65 2.57 21.25
C PHE A 230 -7.81 3.54 21.00
N MET A 231 -9.05 3.08 21.11
CA MET A 231 -10.24 3.94 21.01
C MET A 231 -10.22 5.03 22.08
N HIS A 232 -9.92 4.68 23.34
CA HIS A 232 -9.79 5.66 24.41
C HIS A 232 -8.67 6.67 24.13
N PHE A 233 -7.48 6.22 23.69
CA PHE A 233 -6.37 7.09 23.33
C PHE A 233 -6.75 8.09 22.23
N MET A 234 -7.36 7.62 21.13
CA MET A 234 -7.80 8.48 20.03
C MET A 234 -8.81 9.54 20.50
N LYS A 235 -9.76 9.15 21.36
CA LYS A 235 -10.77 10.07 21.89
C LYS A 235 -10.14 11.15 22.78
N SER A 236 -9.25 10.77 23.70
CA SER A 236 -8.64 11.67 24.68
C SER A 236 -7.56 12.57 24.08
N ASN A 237 -6.85 12.10 23.03
CA ASN A 237 -5.68 12.79 22.49
C ASN A 237 -5.90 13.32 21.05
N ARG A 238 -7.16 13.59 20.67
CA ARG A 238 -7.49 13.98 19.30
C ARG A 238 -6.71 15.18 18.79
N ASN A 239 -6.63 16.25 19.58
CA ASN A 239 -5.93 17.48 19.17
C ASN A 239 -4.42 17.22 19.00
N PHE A 240 -3.84 16.43 19.89
CA PHE A 240 -2.45 15.98 19.78
C PHE A 240 -2.23 15.20 18.46
N ILE A 241 -3.10 14.27 18.13
CA ILE A 241 -3.01 13.48 16.88
C ILE A 241 -3.07 14.39 15.65
N VAL A 242 -3.98 15.37 15.63
CA VAL A 242 -4.09 16.34 14.53
C VAL A 242 -2.82 17.19 14.41
N VAL A 243 -2.33 17.75 15.50
CA VAL A 243 -1.13 18.60 15.50
C VAL A 243 0.09 17.80 15.04
N PHE A 244 0.30 16.60 15.57
CA PHE A 244 1.45 15.77 15.19
C PHE A 244 1.36 15.22 13.77
N PHE A 245 0.16 15.00 13.25
CA PHE A 245 -0.01 14.70 11.82
C PHE A 245 0.50 15.83 10.95
N TYR A 246 0.09 17.07 11.21
CA TYR A 246 0.57 18.22 10.44
C TYR A 246 2.08 18.47 10.64
N ILE A 247 2.59 18.35 11.86
CA ILE A 247 4.04 18.43 12.12
C ILE A 247 4.78 17.39 11.28
N SER A 248 4.32 16.15 11.24
CA SER A 248 4.97 15.08 10.47
C SER A 248 4.91 15.31 8.97
N LEU A 249 3.76 15.78 8.44
CA LEU A 249 3.61 16.15 7.04
C LEU A 249 4.55 17.30 6.66
N PHE A 250 4.53 18.39 7.44
CA PHE A 250 5.40 19.55 7.16
C PHE A 250 6.89 19.22 7.35
N SER A 251 7.24 18.31 8.27
CA SER A 251 8.62 17.84 8.40
C SER A 251 9.09 17.09 7.15
N LEU A 252 8.24 16.24 6.57
CA LEU A 252 8.58 15.52 5.34
C LEU A 252 8.67 16.49 4.13
N LEU A 253 7.73 17.43 4.02
CA LEU A 253 7.76 18.46 2.98
C LEU A 253 8.98 19.38 3.13
N ALA A 254 9.30 19.82 4.36
CA ALA A 254 10.49 20.63 4.63
C ALA A 254 11.78 19.87 4.28
N TYR A 255 11.84 18.56 4.52
CA TYR A 255 12.96 17.73 4.11
C TYR A 255 13.08 17.67 2.58
N TYR A 256 11.99 17.46 1.86
CA TYR A 256 11.96 17.49 0.39
C TYR A 256 12.47 18.83 -0.17
N TYR A 257 11.93 19.96 0.30
CA TYR A 257 12.37 21.28 -0.15
C TYR A 257 13.81 21.60 0.26
N ALA A 258 14.24 21.15 1.43
CA ALA A 258 15.64 21.35 1.85
C ALA A 258 16.62 20.62 0.92
N LEU A 259 16.27 19.41 0.44
CA LEU A 259 17.06 18.69 -0.56
C LEU A 259 17.17 19.47 -1.87
N ILE A 260 16.12 20.10 -2.33
CA ILE A 260 16.15 20.90 -3.56
C ILE A 260 16.94 22.20 -3.36
N TYR A 261 16.57 23.00 -2.36
CA TYR A 261 17.08 24.37 -2.24
C TYR A 261 18.43 24.49 -1.53
N ARG A 262 18.81 23.53 -0.65
CA ARG A 262 20.07 23.58 0.09
C ARG A 262 21.13 22.65 -0.48
N THR A 263 20.75 21.50 -1.01
CA THR A 263 21.71 20.52 -1.54
C THR A 263 21.75 20.48 -3.07
N GLY A 264 20.84 21.21 -3.76
CA GLY A 264 20.81 21.30 -5.21
C GLY A 264 20.26 20.03 -5.90
N TYR A 265 19.51 19.22 -5.19
CA TYR A 265 18.90 18.03 -5.77
C TYR A 265 17.84 18.40 -6.82
N THR A 266 17.75 17.62 -7.88
CA THR A 266 16.59 17.64 -8.77
C THR A 266 15.33 17.15 -8.03
N ALA A 267 14.15 17.46 -8.54
CA ALA A 267 12.90 16.97 -7.96
C ALA A 267 12.89 15.43 -7.86
N MET A 268 13.43 14.72 -8.87
CA MET A 268 13.53 13.26 -8.89
C MET A 268 14.44 12.73 -7.77
N GLU A 269 15.62 13.31 -7.58
CA GLU A 269 16.54 12.92 -6.49
C GLU A 269 15.91 13.21 -5.12
N ALA A 270 15.23 14.35 -4.98
CA ALA A 270 14.59 14.75 -3.74
C ALA A 270 13.44 13.80 -3.34
N ILE A 271 12.57 13.37 -4.27
CA ILE A 271 11.51 12.40 -3.97
C ILE A 271 12.05 11.00 -3.68
N ASN A 272 13.15 10.61 -4.34
CA ASN A 272 13.83 9.33 -4.10
C ASN A 272 14.58 9.31 -2.76
N THR A 273 14.80 10.47 -2.15
CA THR A 273 15.43 10.62 -0.84
C THR A 273 14.39 10.86 0.26
N ALA A 274 13.41 11.76 0.04
CA ALA A 274 12.32 12.06 0.97
C ALA A 274 11.14 11.08 0.79
N HIS A 275 11.44 9.77 0.75
CA HIS A 275 10.42 8.72 0.56
C HIS A 275 9.92 8.13 1.90
N GLN A 276 8.98 7.18 1.83
CA GLN A 276 8.32 6.57 2.99
C GLN A 276 9.27 5.81 3.95
N LEU A 277 10.46 5.41 3.51
CA LEU A 277 11.47 4.73 4.35
C LEU A 277 12.48 5.72 4.96
N SER A 278 12.43 7.01 4.61
CA SER A 278 13.22 8.02 5.32
C SER A 278 12.69 8.20 6.74
N PRO A 279 13.52 8.66 7.70
CA PRO A 279 13.05 8.90 9.07
C PRO A 279 11.82 9.82 9.16
N ALA A 280 11.78 10.89 8.35
CA ALA A 280 10.63 11.77 8.24
C ALA A 280 9.41 11.06 7.63
N GLY A 281 9.62 10.20 6.61
CA GLY A 281 8.58 9.40 5.98
C GLY A 281 7.98 8.35 6.91
N ILE A 282 8.79 7.66 7.71
CA ILE A 282 8.32 6.71 8.73
C ILE A 282 7.48 7.43 9.78
N PHE A 283 7.94 8.59 10.28
CA PHE A 283 7.19 9.38 11.24
C PHE A 283 5.86 9.88 10.64
N TYR A 284 5.87 10.37 9.41
CA TYR A 284 4.67 10.79 8.71
C TYR A 284 3.68 9.63 8.52
N THR A 285 4.15 8.47 8.09
CA THR A 285 3.30 7.27 7.95
C THR A 285 2.66 6.84 9.26
N LEU A 286 3.43 6.84 10.36
CA LEU A 286 2.92 6.55 11.70
C LEU A 286 1.78 7.49 12.08
N MET A 287 2.01 8.79 11.96
CA MET A 287 1.02 9.80 12.33
C MET A 287 -0.19 9.81 11.40
N ALA A 288 0.00 9.61 10.10
CA ALA A 288 -1.09 9.48 9.12
C ALA A 288 -1.98 8.27 9.42
N SER A 289 -1.39 7.14 9.81
CA SER A 289 -2.15 5.92 10.16
C SER A 289 -3.07 6.15 11.34
N ILE A 290 -2.58 6.78 12.41
CA ILE A 290 -3.36 7.09 13.61
C ILE A 290 -4.39 8.20 13.32
N PHE A 291 -4.00 9.23 12.58
CA PHE A 291 -4.84 10.37 12.22
C PHE A 291 -6.06 9.94 11.39
N PHE A 292 -5.85 9.24 10.26
CA PHE A 292 -6.96 8.81 9.43
C PHE A 292 -7.86 7.81 10.14
N PHE A 293 -7.29 6.91 10.93
CA PHE A 293 -8.11 6.00 11.74
C PHE A 293 -8.97 6.77 12.75
N THR A 294 -8.42 7.82 13.38
CA THR A 294 -9.14 8.67 14.33
C THR A 294 -10.27 9.45 13.64
N ILE A 295 -9.97 10.13 12.53
CA ILE A 295 -10.95 10.94 11.80
C ILE A 295 -12.12 10.09 11.33
N PHE A 296 -11.86 8.95 10.72
CA PHE A 296 -12.91 8.10 10.19
C PHE A 296 -13.69 7.35 11.27
N THR A 297 -13.06 7.00 12.37
CA THR A 297 -13.77 6.37 13.51
C THR A 297 -14.73 7.34 14.18
N TYR A 298 -14.34 8.60 14.36
CA TYR A 298 -15.16 9.61 15.06
C TYR A 298 -15.89 10.57 14.12
N GLN A 299 -15.85 10.30 12.80
CA GLN A 299 -16.51 11.10 11.77
C GLN A 299 -16.23 12.61 11.92
N LYS A 300 -14.95 12.99 12.00
CA LYS A 300 -14.51 14.39 12.13
C LYS A 300 -14.34 15.08 10.78
N TYR A 301 -15.33 14.87 9.91
CA TYR A 301 -15.48 15.45 8.58
C TYR A 301 -16.99 15.48 8.21
N PRO A 302 -17.42 16.28 7.23
CA PRO A 302 -18.82 16.35 6.82
C PRO A 302 -19.35 14.99 6.33
N ALA A 303 -20.50 14.57 6.86
CA ALA A 303 -21.09 13.26 6.57
C ALA A 303 -21.43 13.04 5.09
N ILE A 304 -21.54 14.11 4.31
CA ILE A 304 -21.78 14.07 2.86
C ILE A 304 -20.68 13.28 2.11
N PHE A 305 -19.48 13.15 2.67
CA PHE A 305 -18.38 12.36 2.08
C PHE A 305 -18.49 10.86 2.31
N ASN A 306 -19.34 10.39 3.24
CA ASN A 306 -19.45 8.97 3.57
C ASN A 306 -19.79 8.08 2.37
N PRO A 307 -20.76 8.41 1.49
CA PRO A 307 -21.06 7.61 0.31
C PRO A 307 -19.86 7.49 -0.63
N LEU A 308 -19.13 8.59 -0.85
CA LEU A 308 -17.93 8.61 -1.68
C LEU A 308 -16.83 7.73 -1.08
N LEU A 309 -16.53 7.91 0.21
CA LEU A 309 -15.53 7.11 0.93
C LEU A 309 -15.86 5.62 0.91
N HIS A 310 -17.15 5.28 1.06
CA HIS A 310 -17.60 3.89 0.96
C HIS A 310 -17.37 3.31 -0.45
N ILE A 311 -17.73 4.05 -1.51
CA ILE A 311 -17.52 3.63 -2.90
C ILE A 311 -16.03 3.45 -3.17
N LEU A 312 -15.19 4.43 -2.80
CA LEU A 312 -13.74 4.38 -2.95
C LEU A 312 -13.16 3.16 -2.22
N GLY A 313 -13.51 2.96 -0.95
CA GLY A 313 -13.02 1.85 -0.16
C GLY A 313 -13.45 0.48 -0.68
N LYS A 314 -14.72 0.35 -1.08
CA LYS A 314 -15.29 -0.89 -1.61
C LYS A 314 -14.64 -1.35 -2.92
N HIS A 315 -14.21 -0.41 -3.74
CA HIS A 315 -13.65 -0.66 -5.07
C HIS A 315 -12.13 -0.45 -5.13
N SER A 316 -11.50 -0.03 -4.02
CA SER A 316 -10.08 0.33 -3.93
C SER A 316 -9.14 -0.75 -4.46
N TYR A 317 -9.41 -2.04 -4.19
CA TYR A 317 -8.50 -3.11 -4.59
C TYR A 317 -8.43 -3.29 -6.11
N PHE A 318 -9.58 -3.30 -6.80
CA PHE A 318 -9.58 -3.36 -8.26
C PHE A 318 -8.98 -2.09 -8.87
N ALA A 319 -9.40 -0.91 -8.39
CA ALA A 319 -8.88 0.36 -8.88
C ALA A 319 -7.35 0.45 -8.71
N TYR A 320 -6.84 -0.02 -7.56
CA TYR A 320 -5.40 -0.16 -7.33
C TYR A 320 -4.72 -1.09 -8.36
N LEU A 321 -5.33 -2.20 -8.75
CA LEU A 321 -4.75 -3.12 -9.73
C LEU A 321 -4.83 -2.58 -11.16
N ALA A 322 -5.89 -1.83 -11.49
CA ALA A 322 -6.21 -1.41 -12.86
C ALA A 322 -5.72 0.00 -13.24
N HIS A 323 -5.40 0.90 -12.26
CA HIS A 323 -5.04 2.29 -12.59
C HIS A 323 -3.86 2.44 -13.57
N PRO A 324 -2.85 1.53 -13.64
CA PRO A 324 -1.80 1.66 -14.64
C PRO A 324 -2.32 1.58 -16.08
N ILE A 325 -3.43 0.85 -16.31
CA ILE A 325 -4.09 0.84 -17.63
C ILE A 325 -4.54 2.27 -17.98
N ALA A 326 -5.26 2.92 -17.05
CA ALA A 326 -5.75 4.28 -17.25
C ALA A 326 -4.58 5.26 -17.49
N ILE A 327 -3.51 5.18 -16.68
CA ILE A 327 -2.31 6.01 -16.85
C ILE A 327 -1.69 5.76 -18.23
N THR A 328 -1.49 4.51 -18.63
CA THR A 328 -0.88 4.17 -19.92
C THR A 328 -1.66 4.77 -21.09
N TYR A 329 -2.98 4.56 -21.15
CA TYR A 329 -3.76 5.07 -22.29
C TYR A 329 -3.95 6.58 -22.28
N LEU A 330 -4.05 7.21 -21.11
CA LEU A 330 -4.05 8.67 -21.02
C LEU A 330 -2.70 9.28 -21.42
N ALA A 331 -1.57 8.65 -21.04
CA ALA A 331 -0.24 9.09 -21.47
C ALA A 331 -0.05 8.94 -22.97
N LEU A 332 -0.50 7.82 -23.56
CA LEU A 332 -0.48 7.62 -25.01
C LEU A 332 -1.35 8.64 -25.75
N LEU A 333 -2.50 9.02 -25.18
CA LEU A 333 -3.37 10.06 -25.73
C LEU A 333 -2.66 11.41 -25.76
N LEU A 334 -2.01 11.81 -24.64
CA LEU A 334 -1.22 13.06 -24.62
C LEU A 334 -0.09 13.02 -25.64
N LYS A 335 0.63 11.90 -25.72
CA LYS A 335 1.72 11.72 -26.69
C LYS A 335 1.21 11.79 -28.14
N HIS A 336 0.04 11.20 -28.44
CA HIS A 336 -0.53 11.22 -29.79
C HIS A 336 -0.84 12.64 -30.28
N TYR A 337 -1.22 13.53 -29.37
CA TYR A 337 -1.50 14.94 -29.70
C TYR A 337 -0.33 15.88 -29.40
N ASP A 338 0.85 15.37 -29.10
CA ASP A 338 2.06 16.14 -28.74
C ASP A 338 1.83 17.12 -27.57
N TYR A 339 0.91 16.79 -26.66
CA TYR A 339 0.65 17.62 -25.49
C TYR A 339 1.67 17.37 -24.38
N ILE A 340 2.30 18.46 -23.92
CA ILE A 340 3.13 18.44 -22.72
C ILE A 340 2.23 18.45 -21.48
N MET A 341 2.51 17.58 -20.52
CA MET A 341 1.77 17.51 -19.26
C MET A 341 2.14 18.71 -18.36
N THR A 342 1.44 19.83 -18.54
CA THR A 342 1.51 20.99 -17.62
C THR A 342 0.85 20.68 -16.28
N ALA A 343 1.07 21.52 -15.26
CA ALA A 343 0.48 21.32 -13.93
C ALA A 343 -1.07 21.18 -13.94
N PRO A 344 -1.85 21.99 -14.66
CA PRO A 344 -3.30 21.79 -14.79
C PRO A 344 -3.67 20.47 -15.48
N ILE A 345 -2.91 20.09 -16.51
CA ILE A 345 -3.11 18.80 -17.20
C ILE A 345 -2.80 17.63 -16.27
N ALA A 346 -1.76 17.71 -15.45
CA ALA A 346 -1.42 16.68 -14.46
C ALA A 346 -2.53 16.49 -13.41
N ILE A 347 -3.14 17.58 -12.94
CA ILE A 347 -4.30 17.53 -12.03
C ILE A 347 -5.49 16.86 -12.73
N PHE A 348 -5.81 17.27 -13.96
CA PHE A 348 -6.88 16.64 -14.75
C PHE A 348 -6.58 15.16 -15.00
N PHE A 349 -5.34 14.82 -15.36
CA PHE A 349 -4.88 13.46 -15.58
C PHE A 349 -5.07 12.59 -14.34
N TYR A 350 -4.77 13.13 -13.14
CA TYR A 350 -5.02 12.44 -11.88
C TYR A 350 -6.50 12.09 -11.68
N PHE A 351 -7.39 13.08 -11.83
CA PHE A 351 -8.82 12.82 -11.66
C PHE A 351 -9.40 11.92 -12.75
N ALA A 352 -8.93 12.05 -13.99
CA ALA A 352 -9.30 11.16 -15.08
C ALA A 352 -8.85 9.72 -14.81
N THR A 353 -7.61 9.52 -14.36
CA THR A 353 -7.09 8.21 -13.96
C THR A 353 -7.94 7.59 -12.84
N LEU A 354 -8.22 8.36 -11.80
CA LEU A 354 -9.04 7.91 -10.68
C LEU A 354 -10.45 7.51 -11.15
N LEU A 355 -11.09 8.36 -11.95
CA LEU A 355 -12.43 8.11 -12.47
C LEU A 355 -12.48 6.85 -13.35
N ILE A 356 -11.55 6.71 -14.30
CA ILE A 356 -11.47 5.55 -15.19
C ILE A 356 -11.24 4.28 -14.37
N ALA A 357 -10.27 4.27 -13.45
CA ALA A 357 -9.99 3.12 -12.60
C ALA A 357 -11.21 2.73 -11.74
N MET A 358 -11.95 3.70 -11.21
CA MET A 358 -13.17 3.46 -10.43
C MET A 358 -14.32 2.95 -11.30
N LEU A 359 -14.52 3.50 -12.50
CA LEU A 359 -15.54 3.02 -13.44
C LEU A 359 -15.25 1.58 -13.86
N MET A 360 -13.98 1.25 -14.18
CA MET A 360 -13.55 -0.11 -14.46
C MET A 360 -13.84 -1.06 -13.28
N ALA A 361 -13.55 -0.61 -12.05
CA ALA A 361 -13.79 -1.38 -10.83
C ALA A 361 -15.28 -1.66 -10.60
N ILE A 362 -16.13 -0.66 -10.81
CA ILE A 362 -17.60 -0.79 -10.67
C ILE A 362 -18.15 -1.70 -11.76
N ALA A 363 -17.73 -1.50 -13.01
CA ALA A 363 -18.17 -2.29 -14.15
C ALA A 363 -17.75 -3.78 -13.99
N CYS A 364 -16.49 -4.04 -13.70
CA CYS A 364 -15.99 -5.40 -13.48
C CYS A 364 -16.76 -6.11 -12.36
N ARG A 365 -17.01 -5.41 -11.24
CA ARG A 365 -17.75 -5.98 -10.13
C ARG A 365 -19.21 -6.27 -10.47
N LYS A 366 -19.87 -5.41 -11.27
CA LYS A 366 -21.24 -5.65 -11.75
C LYS A 366 -21.29 -6.86 -12.69
N ILE A 367 -20.39 -6.93 -13.67
CA ILE A 367 -20.27 -8.07 -14.59
C ILE A 367 -19.96 -9.35 -13.81
N GLY A 368 -19.07 -9.27 -12.83
CA GLY A 368 -18.69 -10.39 -11.97
C GLY A 368 -19.81 -10.89 -11.03
N ASN A 369 -20.90 -10.12 -10.85
CA ASN A 369 -22.11 -10.65 -10.18
C ASN A 369 -22.86 -11.63 -11.07
N CYS A 370 -22.81 -11.45 -12.41
CA CYS A 370 -23.38 -12.38 -13.38
C CYS A 370 -22.39 -13.54 -13.70
N TYR A 371 -21.10 -13.23 -13.73
CA TYR A 371 -20.01 -14.16 -14.01
C TYR A 371 -19.02 -14.22 -12.83
N PRO A 372 -19.31 -15.00 -11.77
CA PRO A 372 -18.53 -15.01 -10.52
C PRO A 372 -17.03 -15.21 -10.70
N LEU A 373 -16.63 -16.00 -11.70
CA LEU A 373 -15.23 -16.26 -12.03
C LEU A 373 -14.44 -14.96 -12.27
N LEU A 374 -15.06 -13.94 -12.86
CA LEU A 374 -14.40 -12.64 -13.09
C LEU A 374 -14.01 -11.98 -11.75
N ASN A 375 -14.93 -11.92 -10.78
CA ASN A 375 -14.63 -11.38 -9.45
C ASN A 375 -13.61 -12.24 -8.69
N GLU A 376 -13.66 -13.56 -8.85
CA GLU A 376 -12.71 -14.48 -8.23
C GLU A 376 -11.28 -14.23 -8.74
N LEU A 377 -11.11 -14.13 -10.05
CA LEU A 377 -9.81 -13.98 -10.68
C LEU A 377 -9.25 -12.56 -10.53
N THR A 378 -10.08 -11.52 -10.60
CA THR A 378 -9.60 -10.13 -10.62
C THR A 378 -9.44 -9.49 -9.25
N ILE A 379 -10.30 -9.85 -8.28
CA ILE A 379 -10.31 -9.24 -6.93
C ILE A 379 -10.42 -10.27 -5.79
N GLY A 380 -10.37 -11.56 -6.09
CA GLY A 380 -10.44 -12.62 -5.07
C GLY A 380 -11.74 -12.65 -4.27
N VAL A 381 -12.86 -12.19 -4.86
CA VAL A 381 -14.18 -12.21 -4.23
C VAL A 381 -14.93 -13.45 -4.69
N TYR A 382 -15.20 -14.33 -3.75
CA TYR A 382 -15.90 -15.60 -3.98
C TYR A 382 -17.36 -15.50 -3.54
N PRO A 383 -18.30 -16.12 -4.28
CA PRO A 383 -19.68 -16.19 -3.85
C PRO A 383 -19.78 -16.91 -2.50
N LYS A 384 -20.69 -16.45 -1.65
CA LYS A 384 -20.98 -17.18 -0.41
C LYS A 384 -21.56 -18.54 -0.84
N ARG A 385 -20.92 -19.63 -0.45
CA ARG A 385 -21.55 -20.95 -0.56
C ARG A 385 -22.83 -20.92 0.27
N LYS A 386 -23.96 -21.15 -0.40
CA LYS A 386 -25.25 -21.38 0.25
C LYS A 386 -25.21 -22.65 1.09
#